data_1f41bd918a561b394d8914e3ec83b19d
#
_entry.id   1f41bd918a561b394d8914e3ec83b19d
#
_cell.length_a   1.000
_cell.length_b   1.000
_cell.length_c   1.000
_cell.angle_alpha   90.00
_cell.angle_beta   90.00
_cell.angle_gamma   90.00
#
_symmetry.space_group_name_H-M   'P 1'
#
loop_
_entity.id
_entity.type
_entity.pdbx_description
1 polymer ?
#
loop_
_entity_poly.entity_id
_entity_poly.type
_entity_poly.pdbx_seq_one_letter_code
_entity_poly.pdbx_strand_id
1 'polypeptide(L)'
;MAASERGWWLCELLRFFYSLFFPGLIVCGTLCLCLIFILWIIRVLLRRKKNSASTGKKGKDQMVIAFFHPYCNAGGGGERVLWCALRALQKKYPAAAYVVYTGDVNVSSQQILDGAFRRFNIRLIHPVKFVFLRKRYLVEDSLYPYFTLLGQSLGSIFLGWEALMQCVPDIYIDSMGYAFTLPLFKYLGGCRVGSYVHYPTISTDMLSVVKNQNARFNNATFITRNPFLSKVKLIYYYLFAFIYGLVGSCSDIVMVNSSWTLNHILSLWKVGHCTNIVYPPCDVRTFLDIPLEEKKMTPGHLLVSVGQFRPEKNHPLQIRAFAKLLNMKKTESLPSLKLVLIGGCRNQDDEFRVNQLRRLCEDLGVQEDVEFKINIPFDELKNYLSKGTIGLHTMWNEHFGIGVVECMAAGTIILAHNSGGPKLDIVIPYEGEVTGFLAESEEGYAKTMAHILSMSEEKRLQIRNNARASVSRFSDQEFEVTFLSSVEKLFK
;
A
#
# COMPACT_ATOMS: atom_id res chain seq x y z
N MET A 1 -56.29 23.71 -36.12
CA MET A 1 -55.97 24.31 -34.84
C MET A 1 -54.90 23.60 -34.03
N ALA A 2 -54.89 22.27 -33.88
CA ALA A 2 -53.93 21.54 -33.02
C ALA A 2 -52.46 21.57 -33.47
N ALA A 3 -52.15 21.85 -34.73
CA ALA A 3 -50.77 21.94 -35.22
C ALA A 3 -50.09 23.31 -34.93
N SER A 4 -50.88 24.39 -34.85
CA SER A 4 -50.43 25.72 -34.53
C SER A 4 -50.08 25.89 -33.04
N GLU A 5 -50.85 25.25 -32.17
CA GLU A 5 -50.58 25.30 -30.71
C GLU A 5 -49.32 24.57 -30.30
N ARG A 6 -49.02 23.39 -30.93
CA ARG A 6 -47.77 22.67 -30.64
C ARG A 6 -46.52 23.47 -31.08
N GLY A 7 -46.58 24.21 -32.16
CA GLY A 7 -45.47 25.07 -32.61
C GLY A 7 -45.21 26.22 -31.66
N TRP A 8 -46.28 26.82 -31.10
CA TRP A 8 -46.16 27.91 -30.13
C TRP A 8 -45.53 27.44 -28.81
N TRP A 9 -45.97 26.31 -28.25
CA TRP A 9 -45.37 25.72 -27.04
C TRP A 9 -43.90 25.38 -27.21
N LEU A 10 -43.52 24.87 -28.36
CA LEU A 10 -42.10 24.52 -28.68
C LEU A 10 -41.25 25.80 -28.74
N CYS A 11 -41.77 26.88 -29.29
CA CYS A 11 -41.10 28.17 -29.39
C CYS A 11 -40.92 28.84 -28.01
N GLU A 12 -41.94 28.78 -27.14
CA GLU A 12 -41.88 29.28 -25.77
C GLU A 12 -40.92 28.43 -24.89
N LEU A 13 -40.92 27.13 -25.06
CA LEU A 13 -39.99 26.23 -24.36
C LEU A 13 -38.52 26.50 -24.80
N LEU A 14 -38.30 26.70 -26.08
CA LEU A 14 -36.98 27.09 -26.61
C LEU A 14 -36.55 28.48 -26.14
N ARG A 15 -37.46 29.46 -26.10
CA ARG A 15 -37.18 30.78 -25.53
C ARG A 15 -36.86 30.72 -24.05
N PHE A 16 -37.58 29.92 -23.27
CA PHE A 16 -37.32 29.70 -21.84
C PHE A 16 -35.97 29.06 -21.62
N PHE A 17 -35.66 27.99 -22.38
CA PHE A 17 -34.34 27.37 -22.34
C PHE A 17 -33.22 28.31 -22.72
N TYR A 18 -33.42 29.12 -23.76
CA TYR A 18 -32.40 30.08 -24.20
C TYR A 18 -32.21 31.24 -23.19
N SER A 19 -33.29 31.73 -22.56
CA SER A 19 -33.22 32.78 -21.56
C SER A 19 -32.61 32.31 -20.21
N LEU A 20 -32.67 31.03 -19.89
CA LEU A 20 -32.07 30.47 -18.68
C LEU A 20 -30.65 29.92 -18.92
N PHE A 21 -30.46 29.23 -20.04
CA PHE A 21 -29.23 28.55 -20.37
C PHE A 21 -28.08 29.51 -20.76
N PHE A 22 -28.39 30.55 -21.51
CA PHE A 22 -27.36 31.48 -21.99
C PHE A 22 -26.78 32.38 -20.87
N PRO A 23 -27.58 32.99 -20.00
CA PRO A 23 -27.06 33.69 -18.81
C PRO A 23 -26.32 32.74 -17.87
N GLY A 24 -26.82 31.51 -17.70
CA GLY A 24 -26.15 30.47 -16.90
C GLY A 24 -24.77 30.14 -17.43
N LEU A 25 -24.59 29.97 -18.73
CA LEU A 25 -23.30 29.76 -19.40
C LEU A 25 -22.35 30.96 -19.19
N ILE A 26 -22.86 32.20 -19.31
CA ILE A 26 -22.04 33.41 -19.08
C ILE A 26 -21.59 33.48 -17.62
N VAL A 27 -22.49 33.23 -16.66
CA VAL A 27 -22.15 33.22 -15.23
C VAL A 27 -21.13 32.10 -14.93
N CYS A 28 -21.35 30.91 -15.46
CA CYS A 28 -20.42 29.78 -15.29
C CYS A 28 -19.05 30.10 -15.91
N GLY A 29 -19.03 30.66 -17.11
CA GLY A 29 -17.81 31.09 -17.80
C GLY A 29 -17.06 32.20 -17.03
N THR A 30 -17.76 33.20 -16.51
CA THR A 30 -17.13 34.25 -15.69
C THR A 30 -16.59 33.70 -14.37
N LEU A 31 -17.32 32.80 -13.69
CA LEU A 31 -16.83 32.15 -12.49
C LEU A 31 -15.59 31.30 -12.75
N CYS A 32 -15.55 30.57 -13.87
CA CYS A 32 -14.37 29.81 -14.29
C CYS A 32 -13.15 30.71 -14.55
N LEU A 33 -13.35 31.85 -15.25
CA LEU A 33 -12.28 32.81 -15.50
C LEU A 33 -11.77 33.43 -14.20
N CYS A 34 -12.67 33.82 -13.28
CA CYS A 34 -12.31 34.33 -11.96
C CYS A 34 -11.50 33.31 -11.17
N LEU A 35 -11.91 32.04 -11.19
CA LEU A 35 -11.19 30.96 -10.53
C LEU A 35 -9.78 30.75 -11.14
N ILE A 36 -9.67 30.72 -12.46
CA ILE A 36 -8.38 30.61 -13.14
C ILE A 36 -7.48 31.79 -12.77
N PHE A 37 -8.00 33.00 -12.71
CA PHE A 37 -7.27 34.20 -12.31
C PHE A 37 -6.79 34.15 -10.85
N ILE A 38 -7.63 33.68 -9.93
CA ILE A 38 -7.28 33.47 -8.52
C ILE A 38 -6.16 32.43 -8.41
N LEU A 39 -6.31 31.29 -9.09
CA LEU A 39 -5.28 30.23 -9.10
C LEU A 39 -3.95 30.73 -9.68
N TRP A 40 -4.00 31.57 -10.72
CA TRP A 40 -2.82 32.21 -11.28
C TRP A 40 -2.15 33.18 -10.29
N ILE A 41 -2.91 34.01 -9.57
CA ILE A 41 -2.38 34.89 -8.51
C ILE A 41 -1.70 34.04 -7.42
N ILE A 42 -2.36 33.00 -6.93
CA ILE A 42 -1.81 32.07 -5.94
C ILE A 42 -0.49 31.51 -6.42
N ARG A 43 -0.43 31.03 -7.65
CA ARG A 43 0.80 30.50 -8.27
C ARG A 43 1.93 31.52 -8.31
N VAL A 44 1.63 32.76 -8.68
CA VAL A 44 2.62 33.85 -8.70
C VAL A 44 3.14 34.15 -7.29
N LEU A 45 2.25 34.21 -6.28
CA LEU A 45 2.65 34.43 -4.90
C LEU A 45 3.52 33.30 -4.34
N LEU A 46 3.17 32.04 -4.63
CA LEU A 46 3.96 30.88 -4.22
C LEU A 46 5.35 30.86 -4.88
N ARG A 47 5.44 31.23 -6.17
CA ARG A 47 6.73 31.37 -6.88
C ARG A 47 7.59 32.48 -6.26
N ARG A 48 6.99 33.64 -5.95
CA ARG A 48 7.69 34.74 -5.26
C ARG A 48 8.23 34.28 -3.90
N LYS A 49 7.42 33.59 -3.12
CA LYS A 49 7.82 33.04 -1.82
C LYS A 49 8.99 32.05 -1.95
N LYS A 50 8.96 31.17 -2.95
CA LYS A 50 10.05 30.24 -3.25
C LYS A 50 11.35 30.98 -3.56
N ASN A 51 11.29 31.96 -4.46
CA ASN A 51 12.46 32.76 -4.87
C ASN A 51 13.03 33.59 -3.70
N SER A 52 12.17 34.19 -2.84
CA SER A 52 12.62 34.94 -1.66
C SER A 52 13.31 34.05 -0.63
N ALA A 53 12.87 32.79 -0.47
CA ALA A 53 13.52 31.85 0.42
C ALA A 53 14.91 31.41 -0.10
N SER A 54 15.11 31.41 -1.42
CA SER A 54 16.39 31.14 -2.09
C SER A 54 17.37 32.30 -1.97
N THR A 55 16.91 33.55 -2.02
CA THR A 55 17.76 34.76 -2.02
C THR A 55 18.35 35.09 -0.63
N GLY A 56 17.73 34.60 0.45
CA GLY A 56 18.16 34.90 1.84
C GLY A 56 19.36 34.10 2.35
N LYS A 57 19.85 33.10 1.64
CA LYS A 57 21.06 32.33 1.97
C LYS A 57 22.03 32.44 0.80
N LYS A 58 23.19 33.05 1.03
CA LYS A 58 24.31 33.07 0.08
C LYS A 58 24.71 31.65 -0.32
N GLY A 59 24.24 31.20 -1.46
CA GLY A 59 24.66 29.93 -2.04
C GLY A 59 23.59 29.40 -3.01
N LYS A 60 24.02 29.20 -4.27
CA LYS A 60 23.39 28.49 -5.39
C LYS A 60 21.93 28.06 -5.20
N ASP A 61 21.12 28.18 -6.25
CA ASP A 61 19.78 27.56 -6.37
C ASP A 61 19.85 26.08 -6.00
N GLN A 62 19.67 25.78 -4.70
CA GLN A 62 19.68 24.41 -4.21
C GLN A 62 18.34 23.76 -4.54
N MET A 63 18.33 22.73 -5.37
CA MET A 63 17.14 21.95 -5.70
C MET A 63 16.52 21.38 -4.43
N VAL A 64 15.22 21.56 -4.26
CA VAL A 64 14.45 21.04 -3.11
C VAL A 64 13.61 19.84 -3.54
N ILE A 65 13.86 18.70 -2.94
CA ILE A 65 13.13 17.43 -3.15
C ILE A 65 12.30 17.17 -1.91
N ALA A 66 11.00 17.02 -2.07
CA ALA A 66 10.10 16.81 -0.95
C ALA A 66 9.29 15.52 -1.08
N PHE A 67 9.20 14.78 0.02
CA PHE A 67 8.34 13.61 0.18
C PHE A 67 7.12 13.96 1.00
N PHE A 68 5.94 13.57 0.52
CA PHE A 68 4.69 13.67 1.25
C PHE A 68 4.39 12.35 1.94
N HIS A 69 4.63 12.28 3.25
CA HIS A 69 4.49 11.07 4.05
C HIS A 69 3.95 11.39 5.45
N PRO A 70 2.65 11.69 5.59
CA PRO A 70 2.05 12.16 6.84
C PRO A 70 2.23 11.24 8.06
N TYR A 71 2.53 9.96 7.86
CA TYR A 71 2.73 8.94 8.90
C TYR A 71 4.15 8.37 8.92
N CYS A 72 5.18 9.19 8.69
CA CYS A 72 6.56 8.72 8.49
C CYS A 72 7.17 7.99 9.71
N ASN A 73 6.54 8.07 10.89
CA ASN A 73 6.98 7.40 12.12
C ASN A 73 6.20 6.12 12.43
N ALA A 74 5.30 5.64 11.56
CA ALA A 74 4.45 4.48 11.84
C ALA A 74 5.21 3.13 11.88
N GLY A 75 6.28 2.97 11.11
CA GLY A 75 7.18 1.80 11.18
C GLY A 75 6.73 0.61 10.33
N GLY A 76 5.96 0.83 9.27
CA GLY A 76 5.55 -0.19 8.31
C GLY A 76 6.44 -0.25 7.06
N GLY A 77 6.06 -1.09 6.10
CA GLY A 77 6.78 -1.25 4.83
C GLY A 77 6.81 0.02 3.97
N GLY A 78 5.78 0.87 4.07
CA GLY A 78 5.73 2.16 3.38
C GLY A 78 6.80 3.13 3.87
N GLU A 79 7.04 3.16 5.17
CA GLU A 79 8.10 3.99 5.76
C GLU A 79 9.48 3.48 5.38
N ARG A 80 9.70 2.17 5.27
CA ARG A 80 10.95 1.61 4.74
C ARG A 80 11.22 2.11 3.31
N VAL A 81 10.20 2.15 2.45
CA VAL A 81 10.29 2.73 1.09
C VAL A 81 10.75 4.18 1.15
N LEU A 82 10.14 5.01 2.01
CA LEU A 82 10.52 6.42 2.18
C LEU A 82 12.00 6.57 2.53
N TRP A 83 12.47 5.84 3.54
CA TRP A 83 13.84 5.98 4.04
C TRP A 83 14.88 5.46 3.06
N CYS A 84 14.60 4.34 2.36
CA CYS A 84 15.46 3.84 1.29
C CYS A 84 15.51 4.82 0.11
N ALA A 85 14.36 5.38 -0.31
CA ALA A 85 14.28 6.36 -1.39
C ALA A 85 15.07 7.64 -1.06
N LEU A 86 14.91 8.16 0.16
CA LEU A 86 15.70 9.31 0.64
C LEU A 86 17.19 9.02 0.62
N ARG A 87 17.63 7.88 1.16
CA ARG A 87 19.04 7.45 1.15
C ARG A 87 19.60 7.35 -0.27
N ALA A 88 18.83 6.75 -1.19
CA ALA A 88 19.23 6.62 -2.59
C ALA A 88 19.41 7.98 -3.27
N LEU A 89 18.46 8.89 -3.08
CA LEU A 89 18.54 10.25 -3.63
C LEU A 89 19.70 11.04 -3.03
N GLN A 90 19.95 10.93 -1.73
CA GLN A 90 21.06 11.61 -1.07
C GLN A 90 22.43 11.15 -1.60
N LYS A 91 22.57 9.84 -1.94
CA LYS A 91 23.77 9.32 -2.60
C LYS A 91 23.96 9.92 -4.00
N LYS A 92 22.88 10.00 -4.80
CA LYS A 92 22.94 10.44 -6.21
C LYS A 92 22.99 11.97 -6.35
N TYR A 93 22.27 12.69 -5.48
CA TYR A 93 22.12 14.15 -5.53
C TYR A 93 22.49 14.81 -4.19
N PRO A 94 23.76 14.76 -3.76
CA PRO A 94 24.17 15.22 -2.43
C PRO A 94 24.01 16.74 -2.24
N ALA A 95 23.94 17.52 -3.31
CA ALA A 95 23.75 18.97 -3.26
C ALA A 95 22.27 19.39 -3.11
N ALA A 96 21.32 18.49 -3.21
CA ALA A 96 19.90 18.79 -3.06
C ALA A 96 19.50 18.97 -1.58
N ALA A 97 18.47 19.77 -1.33
CA ALA A 97 17.82 19.86 -0.02
C ALA A 97 16.66 18.88 0.05
N TYR A 98 16.55 18.15 1.16
CA TYR A 98 15.53 17.13 1.36
C TYR A 98 14.51 17.56 2.39
N VAL A 99 13.22 17.40 2.06
CA VAL A 99 12.10 17.77 2.91
C VAL A 99 11.17 16.57 3.06
N VAL A 100 10.66 16.33 4.26
CA VAL A 100 9.59 15.37 4.52
C VAL A 100 8.42 16.11 5.16
N TYR A 101 7.26 16.07 4.51
CA TYR A 101 6.01 16.53 5.10
C TYR A 101 5.44 15.43 5.97
N THR A 102 5.31 15.69 7.27
CA THR A 102 4.81 14.70 8.25
C THR A 102 3.72 15.29 9.12
N GLY A 103 2.76 14.46 9.51
CA GLY A 103 1.74 14.81 10.50
C GLY A 103 2.09 14.34 11.92
N ASP A 104 3.29 13.81 12.15
CA ASP A 104 3.72 13.30 13.46
C ASP A 104 4.22 14.44 14.36
N VAL A 105 3.33 15.38 14.68
CA VAL A 105 3.64 16.63 15.39
C VAL A 105 4.09 16.45 16.84
N ASN A 106 3.84 15.29 17.45
CA ASN A 106 4.16 14.99 18.85
C ASN A 106 5.57 14.40 19.04
N VAL A 107 6.33 14.24 17.97
CA VAL A 107 7.70 13.68 18.00
C VAL A 107 8.67 14.65 17.33
N SER A 108 9.90 14.71 17.87
CA SER A 108 10.96 15.52 17.28
C SER A 108 11.53 14.87 16.02
N SER A 109 12.16 15.70 15.17
CA SER A 109 12.86 15.21 13.97
C SER A 109 13.91 14.14 14.29
N GLN A 110 14.62 14.29 15.41
CA GLN A 110 15.62 13.32 15.83
C GLN A 110 15.00 11.99 16.24
N GLN A 111 13.88 12.02 16.98
CA GLN A 111 13.17 10.81 17.37
C GLN A 111 12.62 10.03 16.16
N ILE A 112 12.19 10.73 15.08
CA ILE A 112 11.76 10.11 13.82
C ILE A 112 12.94 9.39 13.17
N LEU A 113 14.11 10.04 13.07
CA LEU A 113 15.31 9.46 12.47
C LEU A 113 15.85 8.27 13.29
N ASP A 114 15.87 8.40 14.61
CA ASP A 114 16.29 7.32 15.51
C ASP A 114 15.31 6.13 15.43
N GLY A 115 14.01 6.42 15.25
CA GLY A 115 12.98 5.42 15.00
C GLY A 115 13.21 4.67 13.69
N ALA A 116 13.51 5.38 12.61
CA ALA A 116 13.83 4.80 11.31
C ALA A 116 15.09 3.90 11.40
N PHE A 117 16.12 4.37 12.07
CA PHE A 117 17.34 3.57 12.27
C PHE A 117 17.07 2.30 13.08
N ARG A 118 16.39 2.41 14.22
CA ARG A 118 16.09 1.23 15.07
C ARG A 118 15.23 0.18 14.39
N ARG A 119 14.26 0.60 13.55
CA ARG A 119 13.31 -0.32 12.92
C ARG A 119 13.82 -0.91 11.61
N PHE A 120 14.58 -0.13 10.84
CA PHE A 120 14.96 -0.50 9.46
C PHE A 120 16.46 -0.57 9.24
N ASN A 121 17.28 -0.21 10.24
CA ASN A 121 18.73 -0.07 10.12
C ASN A 121 19.17 0.87 8.99
N ILE A 122 18.38 1.93 8.72
CA ILE A 122 18.66 2.89 7.66
C ILE A 122 19.15 4.19 8.29
N ARG A 123 20.36 4.61 7.91
CA ARG A 123 20.93 5.93 8.24
C ARG A 123 20.94 6.82 7.01
N LEU A 124 20.45 8.04 7.18
CA LEU A 124 20.52 9.07 6.15
C LEU A 124 21.92 9.73 6.15
N ILE A 125 22.36 10.15 4.97
CA ILE A 125 23.70 10.70 4.76
C ILE A 125 23.72 12.21 5.03
N HIS A 126 22.66 12.90 4.63
CA HIS A 126 22.50 14.33 4.77
C HIS A 126 21.28 14.69 5.64
N PRO A 127 21.29 15.88 6.28
CA PRO A 127 20.14 16.34 7.06
C PRO A 127 18.87 16.42 6.22
N VAL A 128 17.75 16.07 6.83
CA VAL A 128 16.41 16.19 6.25
C VAL A 128 15.60 17.20 7.06
N LYS A 129 14.95 18.12 6.37
CA LYS A 129 14.04 19.08 7.00
C LYS A 129 12.66 18.47 7.11
N PHE A 130 12.13 18.36 8.32
CA PHE A 130 10.75 17.97 8.55
C PHE A 130 9.84 19.20 8.55
N VAL A 131 8.72 19.09 7.81
CA VAL A 131 7.66 20.08 7.79
C VAL A 131 6.44 19.44 8.45
N PHE A 132 6.13 19.88 9.66
CA PHE A 132 5.08 19.30 10.49
C PHE A 132 3.70 19.86 10.08
N LEU A 133 2.79 18.95 9.72
CA LEU A 133 1.43 19.24 9.27
C LEU A 133 0.44 19.02 10.42
N ARG A 134 -0.33 20.02 10.76
CA ARG A 134 -1.28 19.98 11.88
C ARG A 134 -2.65 19.43 11.49
N LYS A 135 -2.96 19.42 10.18
CA LYS A 135 -4.28 19.01 9.66
C LYS A 135 -4.35 17.53 9.27
N ARG A 136 -3.43 16.68 9.76
CA ARG A 136 -3.45 15.23 9.47
C ARG A 136 -4.77 14.56 9.84
N TYR A 137 -5.44 15.01 10.89
CA TYR A 137 -6.75 14.49 11.30
C TYR A 137 -7.80 14.50 10.18
N LEU A 138 -7.66 15.40 9.17
CA LEU A 138 -8.56 15.45 8.02
C LEU A 138 -8.44 14.25 7.07
N VAL A 139 -7.42 13.42 7.19
CA VAL A 139 -7.23 12.20 6.39
C VAL A 139 -7.47 10.92 7.19
N GLU A 140 -7.90 11.03 8.43
CA GLU A 140 -8.23 9.88 9.28
C GLU A 140 -9.64 9.37 8.95
N ASP A 141 -9.79 8.05 8.87
CA ASP A 141 -11.03 7.36 8.52
C ASP A 141 -12.13 7.57 9.57
N SER A 142 -11.74 7.69 10.83
CA SER A 142 -12.62 7.95 11.97
C SER A 142 -13.44 9.24 11.83
N LEU A 143 -12.93 10.22 11.08
CA LEU A 143 -13.65 11.49 10.83
C LEU A 143 -14.82 11.29 9.82
N TYR A 144 -14.79 10.25 9.02
CA TYR A 144 -15.74 10.03 7.90
C TYR A 144 -16.44 8.69 8.01
N PRO A 145 -17.49 8.55 8.84
CA PRO A 145 -18.23 7.29 8.98
C PRO A 145 -18.97 6.88 7.70
N TYR A 146 -19.26 7.87 6.82
CA TYR A 146 -19.84 7.65 5.49
C TYR A 146 -19.00 8.36 4.43
N PHE A 147 -18.97 7.79 3.20
CA PHE A 147 -18.20 8.32 2.08
C PHE A 147 -16.70 8.53 2.41
N THR A 148 -16.15 7.63 3.21
CA THR A 148 -14.78 7.71 3.75
C THR A 148 -13.74 8.03 2.69
N LEU A 149 -13.78 7.36 1.52
CA LEU A 149 -12.84 7.60 0.42
C LEU A 149 -12.89 9.05 -0.08
N LEU A 150 -14.07 9.60 -0.27
CA LEU A 150 -14.25 10.99 -0.71
C LEU A 150 -13.80 11.97 0.38
N GLY A 151 -14.22 11.71 1.62
CA GLY A 151 -13.86 12.56 2.76
C GLY A 151 -12.35 12.65 2.97
N GLN A 152 -11.66 11.52 3.03
CA GLN A 152 -10.20 11.46 3.15
C GLN A 152 -9.49 12.10 1.95
N SER A 153 -10.01 11.90 0.74
CA SER A 153 -9.44 12.49 -0.48
C SER A 153 -9.56 14.01 -0.48
N LEU A 154 -10.72 14.56 -0.11
CA LEU A 154 -10.90 16.00 0.04
C LEU A 154 -10.05 16.54 1.21
N GLY A 155 -10.00 15.83 2.34
CA GLY A 155 -9.12 16.15 3.47
C GLY A 155 -7.65 16.22 3.06
N SER A 156 -7.20 15.35 2.16
CA SER A 156 -5.83 15.35 1.66
C SER A 156 -5.49 16.61 0.84
N ILE A 157 -6.46 17.22 0.15
CA ILE A 157 -6.26 18.51 -0.53
C ILE A 157 -5.92 19.60 0.50
N PHE A 158 -6.66 19.67 1.60
CA PHE A 158 -6.40 20.66 2.67
C PHE A 158 -5.05 20.39 3.36
N LEU A 159 -4.69 19.13 3.57
CA LEU A 159 -3.39 18.73 4.14
C LEU A 159 -2.25 19.08 3.16
N GLY A 160 -2.42 18.79 1.87
CA GLY A 160 -1.47 19.15 0.81
C GLY A 160 -1.33 20.67 0.65
N TRP A 161 -2.42 21.43 0.82
CA TRP A 161 -2.39 22.88 0.83
C TRP A 161 -1.55 23.42 2.00
N GLU A 162 -1.73 22.88 3.20
CA GLU A 162 -0.90 23.23 4.35
C GLU A 162 0.58 22.98 4.07
N ALA A 163 0.92 21.84 3.47
CA ALA A 163 2.28 21.49 3.09
C ALA A 163 2.86 22.47 2.06
N LEU A 164 2.11 22.76 0.99
CA LEU A 164 2.51 23.68 -0.07
C LEU A 164 2.74 25.10 0.45
N MET A 165 1.89 25.56 1.37
CA MET A 165 2.03 26.88 1.99
C MET A 165 3.27 26.98 2.90
N GLN A 166 3.73 25.88 3.50
CA GLN A 166 4.94 25.90 4.34
C GLN A 166 6.21 25.80 3.52
N CYS A 167 6.25 24.97 2.47
CA CYS A 167 7.40 24.79 1.60
C CYS A 167 6.95 24.43 0.18
N VAL A 168 7.48 25.10 -0.84
CA VAL A 168 7.27 24.78 -2.25
C VAL A 168 8.52 24.11 -2.80
N PRO A 169 8.50 22.78 -3.09
CA PRO A 169 9.67 22.09 -3.61
C PRO A 169 9.85 22.27 -5.13
N ASP A 170 10.98 21.81 -5.67
CA ASP A 170 11.17 21.63 -7.11
C ASP A 170 10.59 20.30 -7.56
N ILE A 171 10.83 19.25 -6.79
CA ILE A 171 10.34 17.90 -7.00
C ILE A 171 9.49 17.50 -5.80
N TYR A 172 8.27 17.10 -6.07
CA TYR A 172 7.32 16.57 -5.09
C TYR A 172 7.07 15.08 -5.35
N ILE A 173 7.22 14.25 -4.33
CA ILE A 173 6.96 12.81 -4.41
C ILE A 173 5.92 12.44 -3.34
N ASP A 174 4.74 12.03 -3.77
CA ASP A 174 3.79 11.37 -2.88
C ASP A 174 4.19 9.92 -2.67
N SER A 175 4.45 9.54 -1.44
CA SER A 175 4.87 8.19 -1.05
C SER A 175 3.88 7.47 -0.13
N MET A 176 2.62 7.97 -0.05
CA MET A 176 1.55 7.39 0.76
C MET A 176 0.28 7.08 -0.03
N GLY A 177 0.15 7.61 -1.28
CA GLY A 177 -1.02 7.41 -2.12
C GLY A 177 -2.09 8.50 -2.01
N TYR A 178 -1.72 9.71 -1.59
CA TYR A 178 -2.62 10.87 -1.53
C TYR A 178 -2.72 11.58 -2.90
N ALA A 179 -3.24 10.86 -3.90
CA ALA A 179 -3.29 11.31 -5.30
C ALA A 179 -3.93 12.70 -5.51
N PHE A 180 -4.86 13.10 -4.64
CA PHE A 180 -5.54 14.41 -4.73
C PHE A 180 -4.61 15.59 -4.39
N THR A 181 -3.41 15.34 -3.87
CA THR A 181 -2.38 16.37 -3.68
C THR A 181 -1.59 16.65 -4.96
N LEU A 182 -1.54 15.71 -5.91
CA LEU A 182 -0.73 15.80 -7.12
C LEU A 182 -1.05 17.02 -7.98
N PRO A 183 -2.34 17.31 -8.33
CA PRO A 183 -2.68 18.51 -9.09
C PRO A 183 -2.29 19.80 -8.37
N LEU A 184 -2.40 19.80 -7.04
CA LEU A 184 -2.08 20.95 -6.21
C LEU A 184 -0.60 21.36 -6.35
N PHE A 185 0.30 20.38 -6.18
CA PHE A 185 1.74 20.62 -6.30
C PHE A 185 2.15 20.90 -7.75
N LYS A 186 1.56 20.19 -8.73
CA LYS A 186 1.88 20.40 -10.14
C LYS A 186 1.45 21.78 -10.65
N TYR A 187 0.18 22.14 -10.48
CA TYR A 187 -0.36 23.34 -11.10
C TYR A 187 -0.18 24.61 -10.28
N LEU A 188 -0.35 24.54 -8.95
CA LEU A 188 -0.13 25.72 -8.10
C LEU A 188 1.32 25.85 -7.66
N GLY A 189 1.95 24.77 -7.20
CA GLY A 189 3.36 24.77 -6.82
C GLY A 189 4.31 24.91 -8.00
N GLY A 190 3.91 24.46 -9.19
CA GLY A 190 4.80 24.37 -10.36
C GLY A 190 5.92 23.34 -10.17
N CYS A 191 5.66 22.31 -9.35
CA CYS A 191 6.59 21.23 -9.06
C CYS A 191 6.55 20.17 -10.17
N ARG A 192 7.66 19.45 -10.33
CA ARG A 192 7.64 18.12 -10.99
C ARG A 192 7.12 17.11 -9.99
N VAL A 193 6.22 16.23 -10.43
CA VAL A 193 5.42 15.41 -9.51
C VAL A 193 5.64 13.94 -9.78
N GLY A 194 6.08 13.22 -8.76
CA GLY A 194 6.15 11.76 -8.73
C GLY A 194 5.20 11.17 -7.70
N SER A 195 4.81 9.92 -7.91
CA SER A 195 4.03 9.15 -6.93
C SER A 195 4.58 7.74 -6.78
N TYR A 196 4.59 7.24 -5.55
CA TYR A 196 4.82 5.83 -5.24
C TYR A 196 3.55 5.24 -4.65
N VAL A 197 2.89 4.37 -5.41
CA VAL A 197 1.59 3.82 -5.06
C VAL A 197 1.76 2.44 -4.43
N HIS A 198 1.49 2.35 -3.12
CA HIS A 198 1.49 1.07 -2.38
C HIS A 198 0.24 0.24 -2.70
N TYR A 199 -0.90 0.90 -2.82
CA TYR A 199 -2.13 0.35 -3.36
C TYR A 199 -3.04 1.50 -3.84
N PRO A 200 -3.94 1.26 -4.80
CA PRO A 200 -4.85 2.29 -5.28
C PRO A 200 -5.93 2.58 -4.23
N THR A 201 -6.27 3.86 -4.02
CA THR A 201 -7.34 4.27 -3.10
C THR A 201 -8.68 3.59 -3.42
N ILE A 202 -8.94 3.35 -4.71
CA ILE A 202 -10.01 2.48 -5.20
C ILE A 202 -9.42 1.50 -6.20
N SER A 203 -9.77 0.21 -6.08
CA SER A 203 -9.32 -0.83 -7.01
C SER A 203 -10.46 -1.33 -7.89
N THR A 204 -10.14 -1.89 -9.04
CA THR A 204 -11.15 -2.55 -9.91
C THR A 204 -11.79 -3.74 -9.21
N ASP A 205 -11.08 -4.38 -8.27
CA ASP A 205 -11.61 -5.46 -7.44
C ASP A 205 -12.70 -4.95 -6.49
N MET A 206 -12.53 -3.77 -5.90
CA MET A 206 -13.58 -3.14 -5.08
C MET A 206 -14.84 -2.86 -5.90
N LEU A 207 -14.70 -2.40 -7.14
CA LEU A 207 -15.82 -2.22 -8.07
C LEU A 207 -16.52 -3.54 -8.38
N SER A 208 -15.76 -4.61 -8.62
CA SER A 208 -16.30 -5.95 -8.91
C SER A 208 -17.06 -6.55 -7.72
N VAL A 209 -16.54 -6.39 -6.50
CA VAL A 209 -17.20 -6.85 -5.25
C VAL A 209 -18.56 -6.19 -5.07
N VAL A 210 -18.68 -4.88 -5.31
CA VAL A 210 -19.97 -4.17 -5.21
C VAL A 210 -20.91 -4.57 -6.34
N LYS A 211 -20.39 -4.70 -7.57
CA LYS A 211 -21.17 -5.14 -8.75
C LYS A 211 -21.74 -6.53 -8.55
N ASN A 212 -20.98 -7.45 -8.00
CA ASN A 212 -21.38 -8.84 -7.76
C ASN A 212 -22.16 -9.04 -6.44
N GLN A 213 -22.45 -7.96 -5.70
CA GLN A 213 -23.18 -7.96 -4.42
C GLN A 213 -22.55 -8.88 -3.36
N ASN A 214 -21.26 -9.15 -3.44
CA ASN A 214 -20.56 -9.98 -2.48
C ASN A 214 -20.37 -9.24 -1.15
N ALA A 215 -20.80 -9.84 -0.05
CA ALA A 215 -20.53 -9.33 1.29
C ALA A 215 -19.04 -9.57 1.63
N ARG A 216 -18.28 -8.51 1.76
CA ARG A 216 -16.86 -8.52 2.19
C ARG A 216 -16.59 -7.30 3.08
N PHE A 217 -15.36 -7.20 3.61
CA PHE A 217 -14.92 -6.15 4.55
C PHE A 217 -15.36 -4.73 4.15
N ASN A 218 -15.31 -4.38 2.85
CA ASN A 218 -15.71 -3.07 2.34
C ASN A 218 -17.14 -3.00 1.80
N ASN A 219 -17.96 -4.04 1.98
CA ASN A 219 -19.32 -4.11 1.46
C ASN A 219 -20.26 -4.73 2.50
N ALA A 220 -20.78 -3.88 3.39
CA ALA A 220 -21.63 -4.31 4.49
C ALA A 220 -22.89 -5.04 4.01
N THR A 221 -23.33 -6.02 4.80
CA THR A 221 -24.48 -6.89 4.48
C THR A 221 -25.78 -6.14 4.24
N PHE A 222 -26.03 -5.00 4.91
CA PHE A 222 -27.25 -4.20 4.69
C PHE A 222 -27.24 -3.54 3.31
N ILE A 223 -26.08 -3.20 2.74
CA ILE A 223 -25.94 -2.65 1.38
C ILE A 223 -26.17 -3.76 0.35
N THR A 224 -25.57 -4.95 0.56
CA THR A 224 -25.71 -6.07 -0.38
C THR A 224 -27.14 -6.59 -0.47
N ARG A 225 -27.92 -6.47 0.62
CA ARG A 225 -29.34 -6.88 0.67
C ARG A 225 -30.28 -5.88 -0.02
N ASN A 226 -29.84 -4.64 -0.28
CA ASN A 226 -30.69 -3.62 -0.92
C ASN A 226 -30.13 -3.27 -2.31
N PRO A 227 -30.81 -3.69 -3.41
CA PRO A 227 -30.37 -3.44 -4.78
C PRO A 227 -30.21 -1.95 -5.13
N PHE A 228 -31.05 -1.09 -4.55
CA PHE A 228 -30.97 0.36 -4.78
C PHE A 228 -29.71 0.94 -4.13
N LEU A 229 -29.42 0.62 -2.87
CA LEU A 229 -28.20 1.08 -2.18
C LEU A 229 -26.95 0.56 -2.87
N SER A 230 -26.95 -0.69 -3.36
CA SER A 230 -25.85 -1.26 -4.13
C SER A 230 -25.60 -0.48 -5.43
N LYS A 231 -26.67 -0.08 -6.16
CA LYS A 231 -26.54 0.74 -7.37
C LYS A 231 -26.00 2.12 -7.06
N VAL A 232 -26.49 2.81 -6.03
CA VAL A 232 -26.01 4.13 -5.60
C VAL A 232 -24.52 4.07 -5.22
N LYS A 233 -24.14 3.04 -4.44
CA LYS A 233 -22.72 2.81 -4.08
C LYS A 233 -21.86 2.55 -5.30
N LEU A 234 -22.35 1.80 -6.27
CA LEU A 234 -21.63 1.52 -7.51
C LEU A 234 -21.40 2.78 -8.35
N ILE A 235 -22.44 3.64 -8.50
CA ILE A 235 -22.33 4.93 -9.19
C ILE A 235 -21.31 5.83 -8.47
N TYR A 236 -21.36 5.91 -7.14
CA TYR A 236 -20.39 6.63 -6.33
C TYR A 236 -18.96 6.14 -6.58
N TYR A 237 -18.74 4.81 -6.62
CA TYR A 237 -17.42 4.23 -6.86
C TYR A 237 -16.91 4.51 -8.28
N TYR A 238 -17.77 4.44 -9.31
CA TYR A 238 -17.37 4.81 -10.67
C TYR A 238 -17.01 6.28 -10.81
N LEU A 239 -17.80 7.17 -10.21
CA LEU A 239 -17.50 8.61 -10.21
C LEU A 239 -16.19 8.88 -9.45
N PHE A 240 -16.01 8.26 -8.29
CA PHE A 240 -14.77 8.39 -7.53
C PHE A 240 -13.56 7.85 -8.32
N ALA A 241 -13.69 6.67 -8.94
CA ALA A 241 -12.63 6.08 -9.78
C ALA A 241 -12.26 7.00 -10.96
N PHE A 242 -13.24 7.64 -11.59
CA PHE A 242 -13.00 8.61 -12.66
C PHE A 242 -12.20 9.82 -12.16
N ILE A 243 -12.63 10.44 -11.05
CA ILE A 243 -11.92 11.59 -10.45
C ILE A 243 -10.51 11.17 -9.99
N TYR A 244 -10.38 10.01 -9.35
CA TYR A 244 -9.09 9.44 -8.94
C TYR A 244 -8.16 9.23 -10.14
N GLY A 245 -8.70 8.78 -11.28
CA GLY A 245 -7.98 8.67 -12.54
C GLY A 245 -7.47 10.03 -13.05
N LEU A 246 -8.32 11.06 -13.00
CA LEU A 246 -7.95 12.42 -13.44
C LEU A 246 -6.84 13.02 -12.57
N VAL A 247 -6.95 12.94 -11.25
CA VAL A 247 -5.91 13.50 -10.37
C VAL A 247 -4.61 12.70 -10.44
N GLY A 248 -4.69 11.36 -10.57
CA GLY A 248 -3.52 10.50 -10.71
C GLY A 248 -2.77 10.72 -12.02
N SER A 249 -3.48 11.03 -13.12
CA SER A 249 -2.88 11.36 -14.42
C SER A 249 -2.05 12.65 -14.42
N CYS A 250 -2.10 13.43 -13.34
CA CYS A 250 -1.23 14.59 -13.16
C CYS A 250 0.21 14.22 -12.79
N SER A 251 0.51 12.97 -12.43
CA SER A 251 1.88 12.52 -12.15
C SER A 251 2.77 12.59 -13.41
N ASP A 252 4.01 13.06 -13.25
CA ASP A 252 5.04 12.98 -14.29
C ASP A 252 5.70 11.62 -14.30
N ILE A 253 5.80 10.98 -13.12
CA ILE A 253 6.28 9.60 -12.91
C ILE A 253 5.39 8.91 -11.89
N VAL A 254 5.03 7.68 -12.20
CA VAL A 254 4.29 6.77 -11.30
C VAL A 254 5.14 5.53 -11.04
N MET A 255 5.36 5.23 -9.79
CA MET A 255 5.99 4.00 -9.33
C MET A 255 4.96 3.16 -8.59
N VAL A 256 4.92 1.88 -8.86
CA VAL A 256 3.99 0.94 -8.24
C VAL A 256 4.75 -0.22 -7.61
N ASN A 257 4.26 -0.71 -6.48
CA ASN A 257 4.96 -1.72 -5.69
C ASN A 257 4.84 -3.15 -6.22
N SER A 258 3.99 -3.41 -7.23
CA SER A 258 3.73 -4.76 -7.73
C SER A 258 3.02 -4.75 -9.08
N SER A 259 3.03 -5.88 -9.76
CA SER A 259 2.23 -6.11 -10.99
C SER A 259 0.72 -6.01 -10.72
N TRP A 260 0.26 -6.40 -9.53
CA TRP A 260 -1.14 -6.24 -9.13
C TRP A 260 -1.52 -4.75 -9.08
N THR A 261 -0.73 -3.93 -8.40
CA THR A 261 -0.94 -2.47 -8.33
C THR A 261 -0.80 -1.81 -9.71
N LEU A 262 0.17 -2.26 -10.54
CA LEU A 262 0.32 -1.80 -11.92
C LEU A 262 -0.96 -1.95 -12.71
N ASN A 263 -1.56 -3.13 -12.72
CA ASN A 263 -2.77 -3.42 -13.49
C ASN A 263 -3.92 -2.48 -13.10
N HIS A 264 -4.09 -2.20 -11.80
CA HIS A 264 -5.12 -1.26 -11.34
C HIS A 264 -4.82 0.19 -11.73
N ILE A 265 -3.57 0.64 -11.57
CA ILE A 265 -3.17 2.01 -11.91
C ILE A 265 -3.26 2.25 -13.43
N LEU A 266 -2.83 1.32 -14.26
CA LEU A 266 -2.98 1.43 -15.71
C LEU A 266 -4.45 1.54 -16.13
N SER A 267 -5.32 0.75 -15.49
CA SER A 267 -6.77 0.78 -15.73
C SER A 267 -7.42 2.10 -15.31
N LEU A 268 -7.00 2.66 -14.15
CA LEU A 268 -7.63 3.83 -13.54
C LEU A 268 -7.02 5.16 -13.99
N TRP A 269 -5.68 5.29 -13.98
CA TRP A 269 -4.99 6.55 -14.28
C TRP A 269 -4.60 6.69 -15.75
N LYS A 270 -4.53 5.57 -16.51
CA LYS A 270 -4.20 5.53 -17.94
C LYS A 270 -2.83 6.16 -18.29
N VAL A 271 -1.87 6.06 -17.39
CA VAL A 271 -0.53 6.68 -17.50
C VAL A 271 0.59 5.69 -17.75
N GLY A 272 0.35 4.68 -18.62
CA GLY A 272 1.32 3.62 -18.91
C GLY A 272 2.70 4.11 -19.38
N HIS A 273 2.76 5.25 -20.07
CA HIS A 273 4.00 5.84 -20.59
C HIS A 273 4.97 6.35 -19.51
N CYS A 274 4.50 6.55 -18.28
CA CYS A 274 5.30 7.04 -17.15
C CYS A 274 5.18 6.17 -15.89
N THR A 275 4.63 4.95 -16.01
CA THR A 275 4.45 4.03 -14.89
C THR A 275 5.50 2.92 -14.93
N ASN A 276 6.18 2.70 -13.80
CA ASN A 276 7.19 1.66 -13.63
C ASN A 276 6.90 0.83 -12.37
N ILE A 277 7.21 -0.48 -12.43
CA ILE A 277 7.24 -1.30 -11.21
C ILE A 277 8.54 -1.00 -10.48
N VAL A 278 8.41 -0.65 -9.21
CA VAL A 278 9.53 -0.47 -8.26
C VAL A 278 9.17 -1.26 -7.01
N TYR A 279 9.63 -2.51 -6.94
CA TYR A 279 9.33 -3.37 -5.79
C TYR A 279 9.80 -2.74 -4.49
N PRO A 280 9.05 -2.84 -3.39
CA PRO A 280 9.45 -2.27 -2.12
C PRO A 280 10.72 -2.95 -1.59
N PRO A 281 11.60 -2.22 -0.90
CA PRO A 281 12.82 -2.78 -0.32
C PRO A 281 12.47 -3.74 0.81
N CYS A 282 13.00 -4.96 0.74
CA CYS A 282 12.87 -5.96 1.78
C CYS A 282 14.23 -6.22 2.44
N ASP A 283 14.24 -6.44 3.76
CA ASP A 283 15.47 -6.75 4.49
C ASP A 283 15.90 -8.20 4.30
N VAL A 284 16.12 -8.57 3.03
CA VAL A 284 16.47 -9.96 2.70
C VAL A 284 17.80 -10.39 3.31
N ARG A 285 18.77 -9.46 3.45
CA ARG A 285 20.10 -9.80 3.98
C ARG A 285 20.06 -10.35 5.38
N THR A 286 19.31 -9.69 6.28
CA THR A 286 19.20 -10.11 7.68
C THR A 286 18.63 -11.52 7.84
N PHE A 287 17.81 -11.97 6.88
CA PHE A 287 17.24 -13.32 6.89
C PHE A 287 18.07 -14.33 6.10
N LEU A 288 18.82 -13.91 5.07
CA LEU A 288 19.69 -14.79 4.31
C LEU A 288 20.84 -15.36 5.15
N ASP A 289 21.24 -14.67 6.23
CA ASP A 289 22.25 -15.12 7.17
C ASP A 289 21.80 -16.34 8.03
N ILE A 290 20.51 -16.70 8.00
CA ILE A 290 19.99 -17.87 8.72
C ILE A 290 20.47 -19.16 8.02
N PRO A 291 21.21 -20.08 8.70
CA PRO A 291 21.63 -21.34 8.11
C PRO A 291 20.43 -22.23 7.76
N LEU A 292 20.42 -22.82 6.55
CA LEU A 292 19.35 -23.76 6.16
C LEU A 292 19.48 -25.13 6.84
N GLU A 293 20.66 -25.49 7.29
CA GLU A 293 20.96 -26.74 7.94
C GLU A 293 20.37 -26.89 9.34
N GLU A 294 20.21 -25.75 10.06
CA GLU A 294 19.56 -25.75 11.39
C GLU A 294 18.11 -26.25 11.35
N LYS A 295 17.44 -26.14 10.20
CA LYS A 295 16.06 -26.61 10.05
C LYS A 295 15.91 -28.12 10.04
N LYS A 296 17.01 -28.87 9.84
CA LYS A 296 17.04 -30.33 9.90
C LYS A 296 16.98 -30.86 11.33
N MET A 297 17.37 -30.06 12.33
CA MET A 297 17.57 -30.53 13.71
C MET A 297 16.35 -30.36 14.61
N THR A 298 15.27 -29.74 14.15
CA THR A 298 14.06 -29.52 14.96
C THR A 298 13.18 -30.77 14.96
N PRO A 299 12.91 -31.39 16.12
CA PRO A 299 11.94 -32.49 16.19
C PRO A 299 10.53 -31.92 15.91
N GLY A 300 9.91 -32.41 14.84
CA GLY A 300 8.61 -31.94 14.39
C GLY A 300 8.68 -30.84 13.31
N HIS A 301 7.51 -30.40 12.87
CA HIS A 301 7.39 -29.36 11.85
C HIS A 301 6.68 -28.12 12.41
N LEU A 302 7.31 -26.96 12.24
CA LEU A 302 6.77 -25.67 12.65
C LEU A 302 6.21 -24.93 11.43
N LEU A 303 4.93 -24.57 11.48
CA LEU A 303 4.27 -23.69 10.53
C LEU A 303 4.24 -22.28 11.13
N VAL A 304 4.69 -21.28 10.38
CA VAL A 304 4.81 -19.90 10.88
C VAL A 304 4.01 -18.96 10.00
N SER A 305 3.19 -18.12 10.62
CA SER A 305 2.52 -17.02 9.94
C SER A 305 2.95 -15.69 10.54
N VAL A 306 3.41 -14.77 9.71
CA VAL A 306 3.83 -13.43 10.13
C VAL A 306 2.87 -12.39 9.54
N GLY A 307 2.15 -11.68 10.42
CA GLY A 307 1.22 -10.64 9.98
C GLY A 307 0.46 -10.01 11.14
N GLN A 308 0.14 -8.73 11.03
CA GLN A 308 -0.67 -8.02 12.03
C GLN A 308 -2.04 -8.73 12.20
N PHE A 309 -2.59 -8.73 13.41
CA PHE A 309 -3.91 -9.33 13.69
C PHE A 309 -5.05 -8.46 13.16
N ARG A 310 -5.14 -8.37 11.83
CA ARG A 310 -6.17 -7.61 11.09
C ARG A 310 -7.07 -8.53 10.28
N PRO A 311 -8.32 -8.10 9.98
CA PRO A 311 -9.29 -8.92 9.24
C PRO A 311 -8.78 -9.39 7.89
N GLU A 312 -8.07 -8.52 7.15
CA GLU A 312 -7.56 -8.80 5.82
C GLU A 312 -6.53 -9.93 5.78
N LYS A 313 -5.81 -10.19 6.89
CA LYS A 313 -4.81 -11.28 6.96
C LYS A 313 -5.44 -12.67 7.03
N ASN A 314 -6.75 -12.75 7.30
CA ASN A 314 -7.55 -13.98 7.27
C ASN A 314 -6.96 -15.15 8.06
N HIS A 315 -6.51 -14.88 9.31
CA HIS A 315 -6.00 -15.92 10.21
C HIS A 315 -6.99 -17.07 10.46
N PRO A 316 -8.34 -16.88 10.43
CA PRO A 316 -9.27 -18.00 10.54
C PRO A 316 -9.06 -19.07 9.47
N LEU A 317 -8.74 -18.68 8.23
CA LEU A 317 -8.42 -19.62 7.15
C LEU A 317 -7.21 -20.49 7.49
N GLN A 318 -6.16 -19.90 8.10
CA GLN A 318 -4.96 -20.64 8.50
C GLN A 318 -5.28 -21.68 9.57
N ILE A 319 -6.00 -21.29 10.62
CA ILE A 319 -6.38 -22.18 11.73
C ILE A 319 -7.27 -23.34 11.22
N ARG A 320 -8.28 -23.05 10.39
CA ARG A 320 -9.15 -24.08 9.83
C ARG A 320 -8.42 -25.03 8.88
N ALA A 321 -7.56 -24.50 8.03
CA ALA A 321 -6.72 -25.34 7.16
C ALA A 321 -5.75 -26.22 7.96
N PHE A 322 -5.18 -25.70 9.05
CA PHE A 322 -4.32 -26.44 9.96
C PHE A 322 -5.09 -27.53 10.70
N ALA A 323 -6.30 -27.26 11.21
CA ALA A 323 -7.17 -28.27 11.82
C ALA A 323 -7.51 -29.40 10.84
N LYS A 324 -7.80 -29.05 9.58
CA LYS A 324 -8.01 -30.06 8.52
C LYS A 324 -6.75 -30.91 8.28
N LEU A 325 -5.58 -30.28 8.23
CA LEU A 325 -4.31 -31.00 8.11
C LEU A 325 -4.10 -32.00 9.24
N LEU A 326 -4.35 -31.60 10.50
CA LEU A 326 -4.24 -32.51 11.66
C LEU A 326 -5.22 -33.68 11.56
N ASN A 327 -6.45 -33.43 11.07
CA ASN A 327 -7.43 -34.50 10.88
C ASN A 327 -7.06 -35.48 9.76
N MET A 328 -6.44 -35.01 8.67
CA MET A 328 -5.92 -35.88 7.60
C MET A 328 -4.79 -36.79 8.10
N LYS A 329 -4.03 -36.32 9.11
CA LYS A 329 -2.84 -37.01 9.66
C LYS A 329 -3.13 -37.98 10.79
N LYS A 330 -4.33 -37.98 11.39
CA LYS A 330 -4.69 -38.96 12.44
C LYS A 330 -4.58 -40.42 12.00
N THR A 331 -4.49 -40.68 10.69
CA THR A 331 -4.30 -42.01 10.09
C THR A 331 -2.83 -42.36 9.81
N GLU A 332 -1.89 -41.41 9.95
CA GLU A 332 -0.46 -41.60 9.68
C GLU A 332 0.37 -41.17 10.89
N SER A 333 1.36 -41.94 11.36
CA SER A 333 2.27 -41.55 12.45
C SER A 333 3.26 -40.50 11.95
N LEU A 334 2.88 -39.24 11.98
CA LEU A 334 3.72 -38.10 11.58
C LEU A 334 4.26 -37.34 12.80
N PRO A 335 5.43 -36.69 12.67
CA PRO A 335 6.02 -35.88 13.74
C PRO A 335 5.08 -34.77 14.21
N SER A 336 5.29 -34.27 15.44
CA SER A 336 4.49 -33.19 16.02
C SER A 336 4.42 -31.96 15.09
N LEU A 337 3.22 -31.39 14.95
CA LEU A 337 3.01 -30.18 14.14
C LEU A 337 2.58 -29.05 15.06
N LYS A 338 3.14 -27.87 14.86
CA LYS A 338 2.69 -26.64 15.53
C LYS A 338 2.51 -25.52 14.53
N LEU A 339 1.47 -24.71 14.75
CA LEU A 339 1.21 -23.46 14.04
C LEU A 339 1.49 -22.28 14.97
N VAL A 340 2.38 -21.38 14.58
CA VAL A 340 2.69 -20.15 15.31
C VAL A 340 2.22 -18.93 14.53
N LEU A 341 1.29 -18.19 15.10
CA LEU A 341 0.76 -16.93 14.57
C LEU A 341 1.49 -15.77 15.24
N ILE A 342 2.30 -15.05 14.48
CA ILE A 342 3.15 -13.96 14.96
C ILE A 342 2.66 -12.65 14.39
N GLY A 343 2.33 -11.67 15.26
CA GLY A 343 1.84 -10.40 14.76
C GLY A 343 1.78 -9.26 15.76
N GLY A 344 1.66 -8.06 15.20
CA GLY A 344 1.41 -6.86 15.97
C GLY A 344 -0.07 -6.75 16.39
N CYS A 345 -0.27 -6.34 17.63
CA CYS A 345 -1.55 -5.98 18.23
C CYS A 345 -1.41 -4.54 18.76
N ARG A 346 -2.18 -3.57 18.22
CA ARG A 346 -1.97 -2.14 18.46
C ARG A 346 -3.04 -1.49 19.31
N ASN A 347 -4.23 -2.07 19.33
CA ASN A 347 -5.42 -1.54 19.97
C ASN A 347 -6.33 -2.68 20.46
N GLN A 348 -7.39 -2.30 21.18
CA GLN A 348 -8.38 -3.24 21.73
C GLN A 348 -9.08 -4.08 20.66
N ASP A 349 -9.29 -3.54 19.44
CA ASP A 349 -9.92 -4.30 18.37
C ASP A 349 -9.03 -5.45 17.88
N ASP A 350 -7.71 -5.22 17.81
CA ASP A 350 -6.74 -6.25 17.47
C ASP A 350 -6.70 -7.33 18.58
N GLU A 351 -6.73 -6.94 19.88
CA GLU A 351 -6.80 -7.86 21.03
C GLU A 351 -8.10 -8.68 21.01
N PHE A 352 -9.22 -8.04 20.78
CA PHE A 352 -10.50 -8.73 20.68
C PHE A 352 -10.46 -9.80 19.56
N ARG A 353 -9.82 -9.49 18.43
CA ARG A 353 -9.65 -10.43 17.33
C ARG A 353 -8.76 -11.61 17.70
N VAL A 354 -7.65 -11.39 18.41
CA VAL A 354 -6.82 -12.49 18.93
C VAL A 354 -7.63 -13.41 19.82
N ASN A 355 -8.47 -12.86 20.70
CA ASN A 355 -9.33 -13.66 21.57
C ASN A 355 -10.39 -14.47 20.78
N GLN A 356 -10.92 -13.91 19.68
CA GLN A 356 -11.78 -14.67 18.77
C GLN A 356 -11.06 -15.83 18.10
N LEU A 357 -9.79 -15.63 17.70
CA LEU A 357 -8.97 -16.68 17.09
C LEU A 357 -8.62 -17.79 18.10
N ARG A 358 -8.39 -17.46 19.38
CA ARG A 358 -8.19 -18.45 20.44
C ARG A 358 -9.44 -19.32 20.64
N ARG A 359 -10.63 -18.71 20.70
CA ARG A 359 -11.90 -19.45 20.74
C ARG A 359 -12.09 -20.36 19.53
N LEU A 360 -11.74 -19.89 18.34
CA LEU A 360 -11.77 -20.73 17.14
C LEU A 360 -10.84 -21.94 17.25
N CYS A 361 -9.68 -21.82 17.88
CA CYS A 361 -8.81 -22.96 18.17
C CYS A 361 -9.44 -23.96 19.14
N GLU A 362 -10.13 -23.47 20.18
CA GLU A 362 -10.87 -24.30 21.16
C GLU A 362 -12.02 -25.04 20.46
N ASP A 363 -12.84 -24.33 19.63
CA ASP A 363 -13.95 -24.91 18.89
C ASP A 363 -13.51 -26.00 17.90
N LEU A 364 -12.30 -25.90 17.37
CA LEU A 364 -11.71 -26.88 16.45
C LEU A 364 -10.85 -27.95 17.13
N GLY A 365 -10.64 -27.85 18.46
CA GLY A 365 -9.84 -28.78 19.24
C GLY A 365 -8.35 -28.78 18.89
N VAL A 366 -7.80 -27.61 18.53
CA VAL A 366 -6.38 -27.43 18.14
C VAL A 366 -5.62 -26.42 19.01
N GLN A 367 -6.17 -26.07 20.15
CA GLN A 367 -5.61 -25.05 21.04
C GLN A 367 -4.20 -25.39 21.55
N GLU A 368 -3.87 -26.67 21.70
CA GLU A 368 -2.55 -27.13 22.14
C GLU A 368 -1.49 -27.07 21.04
N ASP A 369 -1.93 -27.02 19.77
CA ASP A 369 -1.06 -27.04 18.59
C ASP A 369 -0.91 -25.66 17.92
N VAL A 370 -1.61 -24.63 18.43
CA VAL A 370 -1.59 -23.25 17.90
C VAL A 370 -1.08 -22.28 18.96
N GLU A 371 0.01 -21.59 18.65
CA GLU A 371 0.60 -20.56 19.51
C GLU A 371 0.37 -19.15 18.94
N PHE A 372 0.12 -18.17 19.83
CA PHE A 372 0.00 -16.75 19.48
C PHE A 372 1.17 -15.96 20.06
N LYS A 373 1.97 -15.35 19.22
CA LYS A 373 3.12 -14.51 19.59
C LYS A 373 2.83 -13.06 19.22
N ILE A 374 2.52 -12.26 20.23
CA ILE A 374 2.02 -10.88 20.08
C ILE A 374 3.14 -9.90 20.41
N ASN A 375 3.42 -8.96 19.51
CA ASN A 375 4.38 -7.87 19.70
C ASN A 375 5.78 -8.34 20.13
N ILE A 376 6.23 -9.50 19.62
CA ILE A 376 7.56 -10.05 19.95
C ILE A 376 8.68 -9.21 19.34
N PRO A 377 9.89 -9.22 19.96
CA PRO A 377 11.08 -8.59 19.40
C PRO A 377 11.50 -9.23 18.07
N PHE A 378 12.24 -8.47 17.27
CA PHE A 378 12.72 -8.92 15.95
C PHE A 378 13.60 -10.19 16.03
N ASP A 379 14.47 -10.29 17.03
CA ASP A 379 15.34 -11.46 17.19
C ASP A 379 14.53 -12.74 17.49
N GLU A 380 13.43 -12.62 18.25
CA GLU A 380 12.53 -13.74 18.51
C GLU A 380 11.78 -14.14 17.23
N LEU A 381 11.31 -13.17 16.43
CA LEU A 381 10.73 -13.43 15.10
C LEU A 381 11.71 -14.17 14.22
N LYS A 382 12.97 -13.70 14.15
CA LYS A 382 14.03 -14.34 13.36
C LYS A 382 14.26 -15.80 13.82
N ASN A 383 14.22 -16.08 15.14
CA ASN A 383 14.33 -17.42 15.70
C ASN A 383 13.15 -18.34 15.30
N TYR A 384 11.90 -17.82 15.26
CA TYR A 384 10.77 -18.61 14.75
C TYR A 384 10.90 -18.91 13.26
N LEU A 385 11.29 -17.93 12.46
CA LEU A 385 11.50 -18.12 11.03
C LEU A 385 12.66 -19.07 10.73
N SER A 386 13.72 -19.07 11.54
CA SER A 386 14.85 -20.01 11.39
C SER A 386 14.41 -21.48 11.59
N LYS A 387 13.44 -21.73 12.45
CA LYS A 387 12.89 -23.07 12.75
C LYS A 387 11.71 -23.45 11.86
N GLY A 388 11.08 -22.48 11.20
CA GLY A 388 9.86 -22.67 10.40
C GLY A 388 10.09 -23.57 9.18
N THR A 389 9.27 -24.61 9.04
CA THR A 389 9.26 -25.46 7.84
C THR A 389 8.44 -24.80 6.74
N ILE A 390 7.23 -24.33 7.07
CA ILE A 390 6.28 -23.70 6.14
C ILE A 390 5.95 -22.31 6.64
N GLY A 391 6.03 -21.31 5.76
CA GLY A 391 5.49 -19.97 5.98
C GLY A 391 4.07 -19.87 5.42
N LEU A 392 3.09 -19.43 6.22
CA LEU A 392 1.70 -19.29 5.80
C LEU A 392 1.33 -17.83 5.58
N HIS A 393 0.68 -17.55 4.45
CA HIS A 393 0.13 -16.24 4.14
C HIS A 393 -1.23 -16.39 3.42
N THR A 394 -2.29 -15.83 4.02
CA THR A 394 -3.67 -16.07 3.57
C THR A 394 -4.44 -14.82 3.15
N MET A 395 -3.78 -13.66 3.09
CA MET A 395 -4.42 -12.44 2.65
C MET A 395 -4.81 -12.50 1.16
N TRP A 396 -6.10 -12.35 0.89
CA TRP A 396 -6.59 -12.18 -0.47
C TRP A 396 -6.16 -10.84 -1.04
N ASN A 397 -5.63 -10.84 -2.26
CA ASN A 397 -5.12 -9.65 -2.95
C ASN A 397 -4.13 -8.83 -2.12
N GLU A 398 -3.17 -9.51 -1.44
CA GLU A 398 -2.02 -8.81 -0.86
C GLU A 398 -1.35 -7.97 -1.95
N HIS A 399 -1.14 -6.70 -1.69
CA HIS A 399 -0.70 -5.76 -2.71
C HIS A 399 0.71 -6.07 -3.22
N PHE A 400 1.62 -6.42 -2.33
CA PHE A 400 2.92 -7.00 -2.65
C PHE A 400 3.17 -8.23 -1.76
N GLY A 401 3.50 -8.06 -0.47
CA GLY A 401 3.75 -9.15 0.46
C GLY A 401 5.18 -9.19 0.99
N ILE A 402 5.65 -8.13 1.66
CA ILE A 402 7.00 -8.09 2.25
C ILE A 402 7.24 -9.30 3.16
N GLY A 403 6.27 -9.67 4.02
CA GLY A 403 6.39 -10.84 4.89
C GLY A 403 6.52 -12.16 4.14
N VAL A 404 5.99 -12.28 2.92
CA VAL A 404 6.21 -13.45 2.05
C VAL A 404 7.66 -13.52 1.61
N VAL A 405 8.23 -12.39 1.18
CA VAL A 405 9.65 -12.29 0.79
C VAL A 405 10.56 -12.60 1.98
N GLU A 406 10.27 -12.06 3.17
CA GLU A 406 11.04 -12.30 4.39
C GLU A 406 11.01 -13.78 4.81
N CYS A 407 9.85 -14.45 4.72
CA CYS A 407 9.72 -15.88 4.94
C CYS A 407 10.58 -16.69 3.96
N MET A 408 10.57 -16.36 2.66
CA MET A 408 11.39 -17.02 1.64
C MET A 408 12.89 -16.78 1.90
N ALA A 409 13.28 -15.55 2.23
CA ALA A 409 14.66 -15.22 2.61
C ALA A 409 15.13 -16.00 3.84
N ALA A 410 14.27 -16.16 4.85
CA ALA A 410 14.53 -16.96 6.05
C ALA A 410 14.60 -18.46 5.76
N GLY A 411 14.27 -18.91 4.55
CA GLY A 411 14.28 -20.31 4.13
C GLY A 411 13.10 -21.12 4.65
N THR A 412 11.94 -20.51 4.91
CA THR A 412 10.68 -21.24 5.05
C THR A 412 10.11 -21.53 3.66
N ILE A 413 9.49 -22.68 3.45
CA ILE A 413 8.74 -22.95 2.21
C ILE A 413 7.44 -22.19 2.30
N ILE A 414 7.29 -21.18 1.47
CA ILE A 414 6.09 -20.33 1.51
C ILE A 414 4.88 -21.03 0.90
N LEU A 415 3.73 -20.91 1.58
CA LEU A 415 2.40 -21.21 1.05
C LEU A 415 1.53 -19.97 1.17
N ALA A 416 1.35 -19.28 0.05
CA ALA A 416 0.66 -18.01 -0.01
C ALA A 416 -0.69 -18.10 -0.71
N HIS A 417 -1.50 -17.04 -0.59
CA HIS A 417 -2.77 -16.96 -1.30
C HIS A 417 -2.54 -16.79 -2.81
N ASN A 418 -3.28 -17.54 -3.64
CA ASN A 418 -3.19 -17.51 -5.11
C ASN A 418 -3.82 -16.24 -5.71
N SER A 419 -3.38 -15.07 -5.24
CA SER A 419 -3.84 -13.75 -5.71
C SER A 419 -2.81 -12.67 -5.38
N GLY A 420 -3.02 -11.47 -5.94
CA GLY A 420 -2.22 -10.28 -5.64
C GLY A 420 -0.73 -10.41 -5.97
N GLY A 421 0.09 -9.68 -5.23
CA GLY A 421 1.55 -9.68 -5.37
C GLY A 421 2.20 -11.05 -5.16
N PRO A 422 1.79 -11.86 -4.15
CA PRO A 422 2.32 -13.20 -3.98
C PRO A 422 2.24 -14.06 -5.25
N LYS A 423 1.08 -14.03 -5.94
CA LYS A 423 0.87 -14.78 -7.20
C LYS A 423 1.63 -14.20 -8.39
N LEU A 424 1.60 -12.86 -8.53
CA LEU A 424 2.05 -12.22 -9.76
C LEU A 424 3.54 -11.89 -9.77
N ASP A 425 4.13 -11.71 -8.58
CA ASP A 425 5.48 -11.15 -8.45
C ASP A 425 6.43 -12.02 -7.60
N ILE A 426 5.94 -12.72 -6.57
CA ILE A 426 6.84 -13.30 -5.56
C ILE A 426 6.97 -14.80 -5.72
N VAL A 427 5.85 -15.55 -5.64
CA VAL A 427 5.84 -17.02 -5.68
C VAL A 427 5.71 -17.48 -7.14
N ILE A 428 6.68 -17.09 -7.93
CA ILE A 428 6.79 -17.45 -9.36
C ILE A 428 8.02 -18.34 -9.55
N PRO A 429 8.05 -19.21 -10.57
CA PRO A 429 9.23 -19.98 -10.87
C PRO A 429 10.46 -19.08 -11.07
N TYR A 430 11.58 -19.50 -10.53
CA TYR A 430 12.88 -18.86 -10.72
C TYR A 430 13.81 -19.83 -11.48
N GLU A 431 14.27 -19.38 -12.65
CA GLU A 431 15.05 -20.26 -13.58
C GLU A 431 14.34 -21.58 -13.91
N GLY A 432 13.00 -21.56 -13.96
CA GLY A 432 12.15 -22.72 -14.21
C GLY A 432 11.86 -23.59 -12.97
N GLU A 433 12.45 -23.28 -11.84
CA GLU A 433 12.35 -24.04 -10.59
C GLU A 433 11.32 -23.49 -9.61
N VAL A 434 10.72 -24.36 -8.80
CA VAL A 434 9.71 -24.02 -7.79
C VAL A 434 10.34 -23.23 -6.65
N THR A 435 9.71 -22.12 -6.26
CA THR A 435 10.13 -21.24 -5.16
C THR A 435 9.17 -21.25 -3.96
N GLY A 436 7.98 -21.82 -4.12
CA GLY A 436 6.92 -21.86 -3.11
C GLY A 436 5.60 -22.34 -3.69
N PHE A 437 4.53 -22.24 -2.92
CA PHE A 437 3.22 -22.77 -3.27
C PHE A 437 2.13 -21.75 -3.08
N LEU A 438 1.01 -21.92 -3.82
CA LEU A 438 -0.15 -21.07 -3.79
C LEU A 438 -1.42 -21.90 -3.53
N ALA A 439 -2.34 -21.37 -2.72
CA ALA A 439 -3.65 -21.96 -2.47
C ALA A 439 -4.73 -20.87 -2.25
N GLU A 440 -6.02 -21.25 -2.29
CA GLU A 440 -7.13 -20.31 -2.11
C GLU A 440 -8.09 -20.72 -1.00
N SER A 441 -8.34 -22.04 -0.87
CA SER A 441 -9.33 -22.60 0.05
C SER A 441 -8.71 -23.32 1.23
N GLU A 442 -9.45 -23.53 2.30
CA GLU A 442 -9.04 -24.34 3.45
C GLU A 442 -8.53 -25.71 3.05
N GLU A 443 -9.23 -26.36 2.12
CA GLU A 443 -8.84 -27.68 1.58
C GLU A 443 -7.55 -27.59 0.77
N GLY A 444 -7.40 -26.57 -0.08
CA GLY A 444 -6.19 -26.33 -0.87
C GLY A 444 -4.98 -26.12 0.02
N TYR A 445 -5.09 -25.28 1.07
CA TYR A 445 -4.02 -25.06 2.04
C TYR A 445 -3.66 -26.36 2.78
N ALA A 446 -4.66 -27.13 3.28
CA ALA A 446 -4.43 -28.37 3.99
C ALA A 446 -3.69 -29.41 3.13
N LYS A 447 -4.14 -29.63 1.89
CA LYS A 447 -3.53 -30.56 0.94
C LYS A 447 -2.10 -30.12 0.56
N THR A 448 -1.88 -28.82 0.35
CA THR A 448 -0.56 -28.32 -0.01
C THR A 448 0.41 -28.41 1.18
N MET A 449 -0.04 -28.12 2.41
CA MET A 449 0.75 -28.35 3.62
C MET A 449 1.14 -29.83 3.75
N ALA A 450 0.19 -30.76 3.59
CA ALA A 450 0.47 -32.20 3.62
C ALA A 450 1.48 -32.60 2.54
N HIS A 451 1.34 -32.09 1.32
CA HIS A 451 2.29 -32.34 0.22
C HIS A 451 3.70 -31.85 0.55
N ILE A 452 3.86 -30.60 1.06
CA ILE A 452 5.18 -30.07 1.46
C ILE A 452 5.82 -30.95 2.54
N LEU A 453 5.03 -31.40 3.50
CA LEU A 453 5.52 -32.21 4.62
C LEU A 453 5.89 -33.66 4.19
N SER A 454 5.28 -34.19 3.13
CA SER A 454 5.61 -35.52 2.57
C SER A 454 6.83 -35.52 1.65
N MET A 455 7.36 -34.36 1.27
CA MET A 455 8.55 -34.23 0.43
C MET A 455 9.82 -34.76 1.17
N SER A 456 10.78 -35.24 0.42
CA SER A 456 12.11 -35.51 0.97
C SER A 456 12.81 -34.23 1.41
N GLU A 457 13.77 -34.34 2.33
CA GLU A 457 14.51 -33.17 2.85
C GLU A 457 15.30 -32.49 1.73
N GLU A 458 15.85 -33.26 0.80
CA GLU A 458 16.59 -32.76 -0.36
C GLU A 458 15.68 -31.88 -1.24
N LYS A 459 14.43 -32.32 -1.48
CA LYS A 459 13.49 -31.56 -2.29
C LYS A 459 13.06 -30.28 -1.58
N ARG A 460 12.80 -30.33 -0.27
CA ARG A 460 12.54 -29.12 0.53
C ARG A 460 13.71 -28.15 0.51
N LEU A 461 14.95 -28.66 0.64
CA LEU A 461 16.16 -27.83 0.58
C LEU A 461 16.33 -27.17 -0.79
N GLN A 462 16.07 -27.90 -1.88
CA GLN A 462 16.10 -27.34 -3.24
C GLN A 462 15.13 -26.16 -3.36
N ILE A 463 13.86 -26.31 -2.93
CA ILE A 463 12.85 -25.23 -2.98
C ILE A 463 13.29 -24.03 -2.14
N ARG A 464 13.87 -24.25 -0.96
CA ARG A 464 14.39 -23.17 -0.09
C ARG A 464 15.52 -22.39 -0.75
N ASN A 465 16.47 -23.09 -1.41
CA ASN A 465 17.55 -22.47 -2.15
C ASN A 465 17.04 -21.63 -3.32
N ASN A 466 16.11 -22.17 -4.11
CA ASN A 466 15.49 -21.46 -5.23
C ASN A 466 14.74 -20.21 -4.73
N ALA A 467 14.00 -20.33 -3.63
CA ALA A 467 13.29 -19.22 -3.00
C ALA A 467 14.26 -18.10 -2.59
N ARG A 468 15.38 -18.46 -1.91
CA ARG A 468 16.42 -17.50 -1.50
C ARG A 468 17.10 -16.80 -2.67
N ALA A 469 17.41 -17.54 -3.73
CA ALA A 469 17.96 -16.95 -4.95
C ALA A 469 17.00 -15.94 -5.56
N SER A 470 15.71 -16.28 -5.61
CA SER A 470 14.67 -15.46 -6.22
C SER A 470 14.41 -14.12 -5.51
N VAL A 471 14.57 -14.06 -4.18
CA VAL A 471 14.24 -12.86 -3.39
C VAL A 471 15.29 -11.76 -3.46
N SER A 472 16.47 -12.01 -4.02
CA SER A 472 17.52 -11.00 -4.21
C SER A 472 17.02 -9.79 -4.98
N ARG A 473 16.10 -9.97 -5.92
CA ARG A 473 15.44 -8.91 -6.72
C ARG A 473 14.58 -7.95 -5.91
N PHE A 474 14.30 -8.24 -4.64
CA PHE A 474 13.54 -7.39 -3.72
C PHE A 474 14.43 -6.73 -2.66
N SER A 475 15.74 -6.81 -2.81
CA SER A 475 16.69 -6.22 -1.88
C SER A 475 16.64 -4.68 -1.87
N ASP A 476 17.15 -4.08 -0.80
CA ASP A 476 17.33 -2.62 -0.71
C ASP A 476 18.14 -2.05 -1.89
N GLN A 477 19.11 -2.81 -2.40
CA GLN A 477 19.97 -2.38 -3.51
C GLN A 477 19.19 -2.32 -4.82
N GLU A 478 18.43 -3.35 -5.15
CA GLU A 478 17.59 -3.39 -6.35
C GLU A 478 16.53 -2.31 -6.31
N PHE A 479 15.94 -2.06 -5.12
CA PHE A 479 15.05 -0.95 -4.93
C PHE A 479 15.73 0.39 -5.24
N GLU A 480 16.92 0.66 -4.66
CA GLU A 480 17.62 1.92 -4.89
C GLU A 480 17.93 2.14 -6.38
N VAL A 481 18.39 1.11 -7.09
CA VAL A 481 18.69 1.18 -8.54
C VAL A 481 17.42 1.47 -9.35
N THR A 482 16.37 0.68 -9.15
CA THR A 482 15.11 0.80 -9.91
C THR A 482 14.40 2.12 -9.61
N PHE A 483 14.39 2.54 -8.33
CA PHE A 483 13.83 3.82 -7.90
C PHE A 483 14.56 5.00 -8.56
N LEU A 484 15.89 5.04 -8.50
CA LEU A 484 16.69 6.11 -9.09
C LEU A 484 16.55 6.19 -10.61
N SER A 485 16.47 5.06 -11.29
CA SER A 485 16.18 5.00 -12.73
C SER A 485 14.79 5.56 -13.05
N SER A 486 13.77 5.19 -12.26
CA SER A 486 12.40 5.64 -12.46
C SER A 486 12.24 7.15 -12.26
N VAL A 487 12.83 7.72 -11.22
CA VAL A 487 12.69 9.15 -10.91
C VAL A 487 13.59 10.06 -11.75
N GLU A 488 14.49 9.53 -12.56
CA GLU A 488 15.47 10.32 -13.34
C GLU A 488 14.80 11.41 -14.21
N LYS A 489 13.63 11.11 -14.78
CA LYS A 489 12.85 12.08 -15.57
C LYS A 489 12.42 13.31 -14.78
N LEU A 490 12.31 13.22 -13.43
CA LEU A 490 11.98 14.38 -12.59
C LEU A 490 13.15 15.36 -12.45
N PHE A 491 14.36 15.00 -12.89
CA PHE A 491 15.56 15.82 -12.78
C PHE A 491 15.94 16.46 -14.13
N LYS A 492 15.36 15.98 -15.21
CA LYS A 492 15.50 16.55 -16.56
C LYS A 492 14.46 17.65 -16.79
#